data_95895aae30501cdc5c231724f8d20e58
#
_entry.id   95895aae30501cdc5c231724f8d20e58
#
_cell.length_a   1.000
_cell.length_b   1.000
_cell.length_c   1.000
_cell.angle_alpha   90.00
_cell.angle_beta   90.00
_cell.angle_gamma   90.00
#
_symmetry.space_group_name_H-M   'P 1'
#
loop_
_entity.id
_entity.type
_entity.pdbx_description
1 polymer ?
#
loop_
_entity_poly.entity_id
_entity_poly.type
_entity_poly.pdbx_seq_one_letter_code
_entity_poly.pdbx_strand_id
1 'polypeptide(L)'
;IDDDELMHGIFTGESRSGKTVAATRFISELTKVRRKKTGKRLRIVALDTKQDWRILDKFVEPERFHFFSLGNPEFLPISLNLCKVPKNVNPQVWADSIIEIFCRAYGLMERGKAILAESLYALYEEAGVFEDSPDWRRFVPERSAQVTFPKLYERMNRIKLDLEDPMKSGKGRMGNEARDAYTRVLDRLQIFGRKFSIETRLFGQPDGIAVDELIGKDDVIVLESYGLETTFKNFVFGCITSGFFKYAQAHEKGFMAEDQYETVLV
;
A
#
# COMPACT_ATOMS: atom_id res chain seq x y z
N ILE A 1 16.20 -1.57 -25.88
CA ILE A 1 15.51 -0.38 -25.41
C ILE A 1 16.53 0.39 -24.59
N ASP A 2 16.78 1.64 -24.93
CA ASP A 2 17.64 2.48 -24.12
C ASP A 2 16.97 2.78 -22.78
N ASP A 3 17.79 2.86 -21.73
CA ASP A 3 17.31 2.98 -20.37
C ASP A 3 16.43 4.22 -20.12
N ASP A 4 16.54 5.22 -21.01
CA ASP A 4 15.80 6.49 -20.93
C ASP A 4 14.48 6.48 -21.75
N GLU A 5 14.17 5.39 -22.48
CA GLU A 5 13.01 5.33 -23.38
C GLU A 5 11.74 4.74 -22.76
N LEU A 6 11.85 4.05 -21.61
CA LEU A 6 10.71 3.40 -20.92
C LEU A 6 10.18 4.31 -19.80
N MET A 7 9.48 5.39 -20.17
CA MET A 7 8.90 6.26 -19.14
C MET A 7 7.46 5.90 -18.80
N HIS A 8 6.57 5.94 -19.76
CA HIS A 8 5.14 5.63 -19.58
C HIS A 8 4.54 5.10 -20.86
N GLY A 9 3.60 4.15 -20.76
CA GLY A 9 2.86 3.62 -21.88
C GLY A 9 1.37 3.48 -21.59
N ILE A 10 0.52 3.77 -22.56
CA ILE A 10 -0.92 3.58 -22.47
C ILE A 10 -1.39 2.77 -23.67
N PHE A 11 -2.14 1.71 -23.40
CA PHE A 11 -2.83 0.94 -24.43
C PHE A 11 -4.29 1.39 -24.54
N THR A 12 -4.63 2.08 -25.61
CA THR A 12 -5.98 2.58 -25.85
C THR A 12 -6.65 1.85 -27.02
N GLY A 13 -7.96 1.87 -27.07
CA GLY A 13 -8.76 1.27 -28.13
C GLY A 13 -10.17 0.91 -27.67
N GLU A 14 -11.03 0.55 -28.58
CA GLU A 14 -12.40 0.13 -28.31
C GLU A 14 -12.46 -1.20 -27.54
N SER A 15 -13.61 -1.52 -26.95
CA SER A 15 -13.82 -2.83 -26.32
C SER A 15 -13.59 -3.95 -27.35
N ARG A 16 -12.92 -5.01 -26.93
CA ARG A 16 -12.57 -6.17 -27.80
C ARG A 16 -11.56 -5.89 -28.92
N SER A 17 -10.89 -4.74 -28.94
CA SER A 17 -9.85 -4.40 -29.93
C SER A 17 -8.49 -5.10 -29.71
N GLY A 18 -8.39 -6.00 -28.74
CA GLY A 18 -7.15 -6.72 -28.45
C GLY A 18 -6.15 -5.98 -27.54
N LYS A 19 -6.58 -4.92 -26.82
CA LYS A 19 -5.71 -4.16 -25.91
C LYS A 19 -4.98 -5.03 -24.90
N THR A 20 -5.72 -5.91 -24.19
CA THR A 20 -5.12 -6.82 -23.20
C THR A 20 -4.10 -7.75 -23.84
N VAL A 21 -4.39 -8.28 -25.03
CA VAL A 21 -3.46 -9.15 -25.77
C VAL A 21 -2.18 -8.39 -26.14
N ALA A 22 -2.32 -7.17 -26.66
CA ALA A 22 -1.17 -6.33 -27.01
C ALA A 22 -0.34 -5.97 -25.77
N ALA A 23 -0.99 -5.57 -24.67
CA ALA A 23 -0.34 -5.28 -23.41
C ALA A 23 0.37 -6.52 -22.84
N THR A 24 -0.28 -7.67 -22.81
CA THR A 24 0.32 -8.93 -22.32
C THR A 24 1.55 -9.30 -23.15
N ARG A 25 1.47 -9.20 -24.50
CA ARG A 25 2.61 -9.46 -25.36
C ARG A 25 3.76 -8.48 -25.08
N PHE A 26 3.47 -7.20 -24.97
CA PHE A 26 4.46 -6.17 -24.66
C PHE A 26 5.16 -6.45 -23.31
N ILE A 27 4.38 -6.71 -22.27
CA ILE A 27 4.93 -7.03 -20.94
C ILE A 27 5.72 -8.34 -20.97
N SER A 28 5.24 -9.38 -21.69
CA SER A 28 5.99 -10.64 -21.83
C SER A 28 7.35 -10.45 -22.50
N GLU A 29 7.47 -9.54 -23.45
CA GLU A 29 8.78 -9.19 -24.04
C GLU A 29 9.64 -8.39 -23.05
N LEU A 30 9.04 -7.48 -22.28
CA LEU A 30 9.78 -6.74 -21.23
C LEU A 30 10.39 -7.65 -20.16
N THR A 31 9.75 -8.79 -19.82
CA THR A 31 10.33 -9.76 -18.86
C THR A 31 11.67 -10.33 -19.30
N LYS A 32 11.95 -10.32 -20.60
CA LYS A 32 13.18 -10.85 -21.21
C LYS A 32 14.28 -9.79 -21.34
N VAL A 33 13.91 -8.52 -21.26
CA VAL A 33 14.85 -7.40 -21.48
C VAL A 33 15.82 -7.32 -20.31
N ARG A 34 17.12 -7.20 -20.65
CA ARG A 34 18.17 -6.83 -19.71
C ARG A 34 18.63 -5.41 -19.99
N ARG A 35 18.78 -4.64 -18.94
CA ARG A 35 19.28 -3.27 -19.05
C ARG A 35 20.72 -3.24 -19.48
N LYS A 36 21.06 -2.38 -20.41
CA LYS A 36 22.44 -2.24 -20.92
C LYS A 36 23.43 -1.84 -19.84
N LYS A 37 23.04 -0.93 -18.92
CA LYS A 37 23.93 -0.40 -17.87
C LYS A 37 24.18 -1.39 -16.73
N THR A 38 23.17 -2.15 -16.33
CA THR A 38 23.25 -3.00 -15.12
C THR A 38 23.26 -4.49 -15.41
N GLY A 39 22.90 -4.91 -16.63
CA GLY A 39 22.69 -6.32 -16.98
C GLY A 39 21.49 -6.98 -16.28
N LYS A 40 20.81 -6.26 -15.39
CA LYS A 40 19.68 -6.76 -14.62
C LYS A 40 18.41 -6.74 -15.47
N ARG A 41 17.48 -7.66 -15.20
CA ARG A 41 16.16 -7.68 -15.82
C ARG A 41 15.25 -6.67 -15.14
N LEU A 42 14.22 -6.23 -15.86
CA LEU A 42 13.18 -5.40 -15.29
C LEU A 42 12.34 -6.21 -14.30
N ARG A 43 11.97 -5.58 -13.23
CA ARG A 43 10.97 -6.04 -12.31
C ARG A 43 9.59 -5.57 -12.79
N ILE A 44 8.60 -6.43 -12.73
CA ILE A 44 7.26 -6.10 -13.21
C ILE A 44 6.27 -6.37 -12.08
N VAL A 45 5.43 -5.39 -11.78
CA VAL A 45 4.31 -5.53 -10.85
C VAL A 45 3.03 -5.20 -11.60
N ALA A 46 2.19 -6.21 -11.80
CA ALA A 46 0.89 -6.06 -12.43
C ALA A 46 -0.23 -6.00 -11.39
N LEU A 47 -0.98 -4.88 -11.40
CA LEU A 47 -2.17 -4.69 -10.56
C LEU A 47 -3.40 -5.18 -11.33
N ASP A 48 -3.79 -6.42 -11.11
CA ASP A 48 -4.83 -7.10 -11.88
C ASP A 48 -6.23 -6.93 -11.28
N THR A 49 -7.12 -6.32 -12.05
CA THR A 49 -8.53 -6.15 -11.65
C THR A 49 -9.49 -7.12 -12.31
N LYS A 50 -9.04 -7.82 -13.38
CA LYS A 50 -9.90 -8.63 -14.27
C LYS A 50 -9.44 -10.06 -14.47
N GLN A 51 -8.40 -10.49 -13.77
CA GLN A 51 -7.78 -11.82 -13.92
C GLN A 51 -7.12 -12.05 -15.30
N ASP A 52 -6.70 -10.96 -15.95
CA ASP A 52 -6.11 -11.02 -17.29
C ASP A 52 -4.61 -11.36 -17.28
N TRP A 53 -3.90 -11.05 -16.17
CA TRP A 53 -2.45 -11.12 -16.09
C TRP A 53 -1.89 -12.46 -15.62
N ARG A 54 -2.73 -13.40 -15.20
CA ARG A 54 -2.31 -14.79 -14.85
C ARG A 54 -1.55 -15.46 -15.99
N ILE A 55 -1.85 -15.09 -17.24
CA ILE A 55 -1.22 -15.67 -18.41
C ILE A 55 0.31 -15.40 -18.49
N LEU A 56 0.81 -14.46 -17.73
CA LEU A 56 2.25 -14.18 -17.67
C LEU A 56 3.06 -15.38 -17.15
N ASP A 57 2.44 -16.31 -16.41
CA ASP A 57 3.05 -17.56 -15.96
C ASP A 57 3.66 -18.39 -17.11
N LYS A 58 3.07 -18.26 -18.33
CA LYS A 58 3.52 -18.98 -19.53
C LYS A 58 4.74 -18.36 -20.20
N PHE A 59 5.11 -17.15 -19.82
CA PHE A 59 6.15 -16.37 -20.48
C PHE A 59 7.33 -16.04 -19.56
N VAL A 60 7.22 -16.38 -18.29
CA VAL A 60 8.22 -16.08 -17.25
C VAL A 60 8.70 -17.38 -16.63
N GLU A 61 9.97 -17.45 -16.29
CA GLU A 61 10.53 -18.59 -15.57
C GLU A 61 9.80 -18.76 -14.21
N PRO A 62 9.44 -20.00 -13.80
CA PRO A 62 8.63 -20.25 -12.60
C PRO A 62 9.20 -19.63 -11.33
N GLU A 63 10.55 -19.56 -11.22
CA GLU A 63 11.24 -19.03 -10.06
C GLU A 63 11.08 -17.51 -9.92
N ARG A 64 10.73 -16.84 -11.01
CA ARG A 64 10.55 -15.38 -11.09
C ARG A 64 9.11 -14.94 -11.07
N PHE A 65 8.18 -15.86 -11.32
CA PHE A 65 6.76 -15.54 -11.40
C PHE A 65 6.09 -15.72 -10.04
N HIS A 66 5.51 -14.66 -9.52
CA HIS A 66 4.79 -14.67 -8.25
C HIS A 66 3.38 -14.14 -8.47
N PHE A 67 2.42 -14.94 -8.06
CA PHE A 67 1.01 -14.57 -8.13
C PHE A 67 0.43 -14.51 -6.71
N PHE A 68 -0.26 -13.43 -6.40
CA PHE A 68 -0.93 -13.26 -5.11
C PHE A 68 -2.36 -12.76 -5.29
N SER A 69 -3.27 -13.34 -4.52
CA SER A 69 -4.64 -12.88 -4.44
C SER A 69 -4.80 -11.89 -3.26
N LEU A 70 -5.22 -10.68 -3.56
CA LEU A 70 -5.53 -9.65 -2.57
C LEU A 70 -6.99 -9.74 -2.08
N GLY A 71 -7.85 -10.44 -2.80
CA GLY A 71 -9.29 -10.53 -2.51
C GLY A 71 -9.76 -11.90 -2.07
N ASN A 72 -8.88 -12.91 -2.07
CA ASN A 72 -9.23 -14.27 -1.67
C ASN A 72 -8.20 -14.81 -0.67
N PRO A 73 -8.53 -14.86 0.62
CA PRO A 73 -7.61 -15.32 1.65
C PRO A 73 -7.36 -16.85 1.63
N GLU A 74 -8.10 -17.58 0.83
CA GLU A 74 -7.96 -19.05 0.71
C GLU A 74 -7.14 -19.48 -0.52
N PHE A 75 -6.78 -18.53 -1.40
CA PHE A 75 -6.06 -18.83 -2.63
C PHE A 75 -4.84 -17.90 -2.78
N LEU A 76 -3.64 -18.44 -2.59
CA LEU A 76 -2.36 -17.72 -2.68
C LEU A 76 -2.41 -16.32 -2.04
N PRO A 77 -2.84 -16.21 -0.77
CA PRO A 77 -2.97 -14.93 -0.12
C PRO A 77 -1.61 -14.31 0.15
N ILE A 78 -1.58 -12.98 0.18
CA ILE A 78 -0.46 -12.24 0.73
C ILE A 78 -0.96 -11.32 1.83
N SER A 79 -0.27 -11.28 2.94
CA SER A 79 -0.58 -10.33 4.01
C SER A 79 0.30 -9.10 3.88
N LEU A 80 -0.33 -7.94 3.70
CA LEU A 80 0.32 -6.63 3.63
C LEU A 80 -0.02 -5.80 4.86
N ASN A 81 0.97 -5.29 5.55
CA ASN A 81 0.75 -4.23 6.51
C ASN A 81 0.97 -2.87 5.84
N LEU A 82 -0.13 -2.23 5.40
CA LEU A 82 -0.07 -0.95 4.70
C LEU A 82 0.47 0.19 5.59
N CYS A 83 0.45 0.05 6.92
CA CYS A 83 1.05 1.02 7.83
C CYS A 83 2.55 0.78 8.06
N LYS A 84 3.09 -0.40 7.70
CA LYS A 84 4.51 -0.66 7.80
C LYS A 84 5.28 0.23 6.83
N VAL A 85 6.21 1.01 7.36
CA VAL A 85 6.98 1.98 6.58
C VAL A 85 7.95 1.26 5.65
N PRO A 86 7.93 1.53 4.34
CA PRO A 86 8.90 0.94 3.42
C PRO A 86 10.34 1.33 3.79
N LYS A 87 11.28 0.46 3.49
CA LYS A 87 12.69 0.64 3.81
C LYS A 87 13.23 1.94 3.19
N ASN A 88 13.99 2.69 3.98
CA ASN A 88 14.59 3.98 3.60
C ASN A 88 13.59 5.13 3.31
N VAL A 89 12.29 4.89 3.41
CA VAL A 89 11.28 5.93 3.28
C VAL A 89 11.14 6.69 4.60
N ASN A 90 11.01 8.02 4.52
CA ASN A 90 10.75 8.83 5.72
C ASN A 90 9.36 8.46 6.30
N PRO A 91 9.26 8.11 7.60
CA PRO A 91 8.01 7.66 8.22
C PRO A 91 6.88 8.69 8.12
N GLN A 92 7.18 9.97 8.30
CA GLN A 92 6.19 11.04 8.18
C GLN A 92 5.63 11.12 6.76
N VAL A 93 6.52 11.09 5.77
CA VAL A 93 6.13 11.10 4.34
C VAL A 93 5.28 9.89 3.99
N TRP A 94 5.54 8.74 4.60
CA TRP A 94 4.74 7.54 4.42
C TRP A 94 3.35 7.68 5.06
N ALA A 95 3.30 8.12 6.32
CA ALA A 95 2.07 8.35 7.05
C ALA A 95 1.15 9.34 6.30
N ASP A 96 1.70 10.49 5.86
CA ASP A 96 0.97 11.47 5.07
C ASP A 96 0.39 10.88 3.79
N SER A 97 1.15 10.00 3.13
CA SER A 97 0.70 9.35 1.91
C SER A 97 -0.47 8.40 2.16
N ILE A 98 -0.41 7.58 3.22
CA ILE A 98 -1.50 6.68 3.61
C ILE A 98 -2.76 7.49 3.90
N ILE A 99 -2.62 8.57 4.69
CA ILE A 99 -3.73 9.46 5.06
C ILE A 99 -4.38 10.06 3.81
N GLU A 100 -3.55 10.60 2.91
CA GLU A 100 -4.05 11.22 1.68
C GLU A 100 -4.78 10.21 0.77
N ILE A 101 -4.18 9.03 0.57
CA ILE A 101 -4.77 7.97 -0.25
C ILE A 101 -6.08 7.47 0.37
N PHE A 102 -6.12 7.27 1.69
CA PHE A 102 -7.32 6.87 2.41
C PHE A 102 -8.41 7.92 2.26
N CYS A 103 -8.10 9.20 2.51
CA CYS A 103 -9.05 10.29 2.38
C CYS A 103 -9.64 10.40 0.97
N ARG A 104 -8.80 10.26 -0.06
CA ARG A 104 -9.27 10.26 -1.46
C ARG A 104 -10.15 9.07 -1.79
N ALA A 105 -9.75 7.86 -1.38
CA ALA A 105 -10.51 6.64 -1.67
C ALA A 105 -11.88 6.67 -1.00
N TYR A 106 -11.96 7.15 0.24
CA TYR A 106 -13.18 7.14 1.04
C TYR A 106 -13.94 8.47 1.10
N GLY A 107 -13.48 9.48 0.38
CA GLY A 107 -14.14 10.80 0.32
C GLY A 107 -14.15 11.55 1.66
N LEU A 108 -13.09 11.44 2.46
CA LEU A 108 -12.96 12.20 3.70
C LEU A 108 -12.49 13.62 3.43
N MET A 109 -13.19 14.59 4.04
CA MET A 109 -12.85 16.01 3.99
C MET A 109 -11.80 16.37 5.05
N GLU A 110 -11.27 17.60 4.99
CA GLU A 110 -10.15 18.10 5.82
C GLU A 110 -10.25 17.78 7.30
N ARG A 111 -11.44 17.93 7.90
CA ARG A 111 -11.64 17.63 9.32
C ARG A 111 -11.47 16.13 9.64
N GLY A 112 -11.99 15.27 8.77
CA GLY A 112 -11.80 13.81 8.89
C GLY A 112 -10.35 13.42 8.66
N LYS A 113 -9.67 14.08 7.72
CA LYS A 113 -8.24 13.93 7.46
C LYS A 113 -7.40 14.29 8.70
N ALA A 114 -7.69 15.42 9.35
CA ALA A 114 -6.97 15.83 10.56
C ALA A 114 -7.11 14.82 11.70
N ILE A 115 -8.33 14.31 11.94
CA ILE A 115 -8.61 13.30 12.97
C ILE A 115 -7.87 11.98 12.66
N LEU A 116 -7.90 11.54 11.41
CA LEU A 116 -7.18 10.34 10.97
C LEU A 116 -5.68 10.49 11.15
N ALA A 117 -5.14 11.65 10.77
CA ALA A 117 -3.73 12.00 10.91
C ALA A 117 -3.28 11.96 12.36
N GLU A 118 -3.96 12.69 13.25
CA GLU A 118 -3.65 12.72 14.68
C GLU A 118 -3.60 11.30 15.27
N SER A 119 -4.59 10.48 14.95
CA SER A 119 -4.68 9.12 15.48
C SER A 119 -3.58 8.20 14.93
N LEU A 120 -3.24 8.31 13.64
CA LEU A 120 -2.19 7.51 13.02
C LEU A 120 -0.79 7.93 13.50
N TYR A 121 -0.53 9.22 13.59
CA TYR A 121 0.74 9.74 14.14
C TYR A 121 0.96 9.29 15.58
N ALA A 122 -0.07 9.38 16.44
CA ALA A 122 0.04 8.91 17.81
C ALA A 122 0.36 7.40 17.89
N LEU A 123 -0.14 6.57 17.00
CA LEU A 123 0.26 5.15 16.94
C LEU A 123 1.72 4.96 16.51
N TYR A 124 2.22 5.77 15.59
CA TYR A 124 3.63 5.73 15.21
C TYR A 124 4.55 6.21 16.34
N GLU A 125 4.15 7.25 17.09
CA GLU A 125 4.87 7.70 18.31
C GLU A 125 4.92 6.59 19.37
N GLU A 126 3.79 5.98 19.69
CA GLU A 126 3.69 4.87 20.65
C GLU A 126 4.55 3.66 20.24
N ALA A 127 4.70 3.44 18.94
CA ALA A 127 5.57 2.40 18.40
C ALA A 127 7.07 2.80 18.35
N GLY A 128 7.41 4.03 18.72
CA GLY A 128 8.78 4.56 18.69
C GLY A 128 9.31 4.80 17.26
N VAL A 129 8.42 5.03 16.29
CA VAL A 129 8.80 5.23 14.89
C VAL A 129 9.43 6.60 14.65
N PHE A 130 9.02 7.61 15.42
CA PHE A 130 9.51 8.99 15.30
C PHE A 130 10.63 9.32 16.29
N GLU A 131 11.23 8.31 16.92
CA GLU A 131 12.38 8.54 17.78
C GLU A 131 13.56 9.11 16.99
N ASP A 132 14.21 10.14 17.57
CA ASP A 132 15.42 10.77 17.05
C ASP A 132 16.60 9.82 17.27
N SER A 133 16.84 8.95 16.31
CA SER A 133 17.98 8.02 16.30
C SER A 133 18.78 8.21 15.03
N PRO A 134 20.12 8.29 15.07
CA PRO A 134 20.93 8.33 13.85
C PRO A 134 20.70 7.09 12.94
N ASP A 135 20.26 5.98 13.52
CA ASP A 135 19.98 4.73 12.83
C ASP A 135 18.49 4.48 12.55
N TRP A 136 17.67 5.54 12.54
CA TRP A 136 16.22 5.41 12.37
C TRP A 136 15.83 4.53 11.15
N ARG A 137 16.58 4.62 10.05
CA ARG A 137 16.31 3.87 8.82
C ARG A 137 16.36 2.36 9.02
N ARG A 138 17.16 1.88 9.96
CA ARG A 138 17.34 0.46 10.26
C ARG A 138 16.18 -0.12 11.05
N PHE A 139 15.64 0.66 12.00
CA PHE A 139 14.65 0.17 12.97
C PHE A 139 13.21 0.56 12.65
N VAL A 140 13.00 1.58 11.82
CA VAL A 140 11.65 2.08 11.50
C VAL A 140 10.75 1.03 10.89
N PRO A 141 11.15 0.20 9.90
CA PRO A 141 10.27 -0.82 9.35
C PRO A 141 9.78 -1.81 10.40
N GLU A 142 10.66 -2.27 11.29
CA GLU A 142 10.33 -3.23 12.35
C GLU A 142 9.39 -2.62 13.40
N ARG A 143 9.65 -1.39 13.85
CA ARG A 143 8.80 -0.69 14.80
C ARG A 143 7.43 -0.37 14.22
N SER A 144 7.39 0.10 12.99
CA SER A 144 6.13 0.42 12.30
C SER A 144 5.26 -0.81 12.01
N ALA A 145 5.82 -2.03 12.05
CA ALA A 145 5.05 -3.26 11.91
C ALA A 145 3.96 -3.39 13.00
N GLN A 146 4.16 -2.77 14.17
CA GLN A 146 3.16 -2.77 15.24
C GLN A 146 1.98 -1.83 14.96
N VAL A 147 2.09 -0.91 14.01
CA VAL A 147 1.01 -0.01 13.59
C VAL A 147 0.18 -0.70 12.52
N THR A 148 -1.13 -0.81 12.75
CA THR A 148 -2.07 -1.46 11.82
C THR A 148 -3.40 -0.71 11.77
N PHE A 149 -4.15 -0.87 10.70
CA PHE A 149 -5.49 -0.29 10.58
C PHE A 149 -6.48 -0.79 11.65
N PRO A 150 -6.49 -2.07 12.07
CA PRO A 150 -7.29 -2.49 13.22
C PRO A 150 -6.97 -1.74 14.51
N LYS A 151 -5.68 -1.53 14.83
CA LYS A 151 -5.28 -0.73 15.99
C LYS A 151 -5.71 0.74 15.86
N LEU A 152 -5.63 1.29 14.65
CA LEU A 152 -6.13 2.64 14.38
C LEU A 152 -7.64 2.74 14.63
N TYR A 153 -8.41 1.78 14.15
CA TYR A 153 -9.85 1.70 14.43
C TYR A 153 -10.14 1.59 15.94
N GLU A 154 -9.46 0.67 16.64
CA GLU A 154 -9.63 0.48 18.08
C GLU A 154 -9.30 1.75 18.87
N ARG A 155 -8.20 2.43 18.54
CA ARG A 155 -7.81 3.70 19.14
C ARG A 155 -8.89 4.77 18.96
N MET A 156 -9.32 4.99 17.73
CA MET A 156 -10.33 6.00 17.42
C MET A 156 -11.68 5.69 18.06
N ASN A 157 -12.07 4.43 18.10
CA ASN A 157 -13.30 4.00 18.76
C ASN A 157 -13.24 4.24 20.28
N ARG A 158 -12.08 4.00 20.91
CA ARG A 158 -11.85 4.31 22.33
C ARG A 158 -11.97 5.81 22.59
N ILE A 159 -11.31 6.64 21.79
CA ILE A 159 -11.41 8.10 21.89
C ILE A 159 -12.88 8.54 21.78
N LYS A 160 -13.64 8.02 20.81
CA LYS A 160 -15.06 8.34 20.66
C LYS A 160 -15.85 7.98 21.91
N LEU A 161 -15.66 6.78 22.47
CA LEU A 161 -16.35 6.33 23.68
C LEU A 161 -15.99 7.20 24.91
N ASP A 162 -14.72 7.59 25.07
CA ASP A 162 -14.27 8.47 26.14
C ASP A 162 -14.89 9.88 26.03
N LEU A 163 -15.11 10.36 24.82
CA LEU A 163 -15.78 11.65 24.56
C LEU A 163 -17.29 11.60 24.77
N GLU A 164 -17.91 10.44 24.60
CA GLU A 164 -19.33 10.21 24.85
C GLU A 164 -19.64 9.97 26.36
N ASP A 165 -18.63 9.61 27.15
CA ASP A 165 -18.77 9.37 28.60
C ASP A 165 -18.88 10.70 29.36
N PRO A 166 -20.03 11.01 30.01
CA PRO A 166 -20.22 12.25 30.76
C PRO A 166 -19.26 12.40 31.95
N MET A 167 -18.73 11.30 32.48
CA MET A 167 -17.81 11.29 33.64
C MET A 167 -16.36 11.60 33.20
N LYS A 168 -15.98 11.26 31.97
CA LYS A 168 -14.63 11.48 31.41
C LYS A 168 -14.54 12.77 30.62
N SER A 169 -15.60 13.23 30.02
CA SER A 169 -15.67 14.42 29.16
C SER A 169 -15.72 15.73 29.96
N GLY A 170 -14.90 15.89 31.01
CA GLY A 170 -14.89 17.09 31.87
C GLY A 170 -15.13 18.38 31.09
N LYS A 171 -16.24 19.07 31.40
CA LYS A 171 -16.71 20.41 30.98
C LYS A 171 -16.54 20.91 29.53
N GLY A 172 -15.89 20.16 28.64
CA GLY A 172 -15.77 20.51 27.23
C GLY A 172 -16.51 19.50 26.38
N ARG A 173 -17.86 19.63 26.28
CA ARG A 173 -18.61 18.87 25.27
C ARG A 173 -18.01 19.16 23.90
N MET A 174 -17.39 18.15 23.32
CA MET A 174 -17.06 18.19 21.90
C MET A 174 -18.35 18.58 21.15
N GLY A 175 -18.29 19.65 20.39
CA GLY A 175 -19.47 20.10 19.61
C GLY A 175 -19.96 18.95 18.71
N ASN A 176 -21.25 18.93 18.42
CA ASN A 176 -21.88 17.90 17.58
C ASN A 176 -21.10 17.64 16.28
N GLU A 177 -20.55 18.70 15.70
CA GLU A 177 -19.73 18.61 14.48
C GLU A 177 -18.45 17.77 14.65
N ALA A 178 -17.79 17.86 15.80
CA ALA A 178 -16.58 17.07 16.04
C ALA A 178 -16.93 15.59 16.20
N ARG A 179 -17.98 15.28 16.96
CA ARG A 179 -18.50 13.91 17.10
C ARG A 179 -18.90 13.32 15.74
N ASP A 180 -19.57 14.10 14.90
CA ASP A 180 -19.97 13.67 13.56
C ASP A 180 -18.74 13.40 12.67
N ALA A 181 -17.68 14.20 12.80
CA ALA A 181 -16.44 13.96 12.07
C ALA A 181 -15.75 12.66 12.50
N TYR A 182 -15.64 12.37 13.81
CA TYR A 182 -15.13 11.09 14.32
C TYR A 182 -15.99 9.90 13.84
N THR A 183 -17.30 10.02 13.90
CA THR A 183 -18.22 8.99 13.44
C THR A 183 -18.00 8.67 11.96
N ARG A 184 -17.89 9.70 11.11
CA ARG A 184 -17.63 9.50 9.67
C ARG A 184 -16.31 8.78 9.38
N VAL A 185 -15.25 9.10 10.12
CA VAL A 185 -13.96 8.40 9.95
C VAL A 185 -14.06 6.95 10.42
N LEU A 186 -14.70 6.71 11.57
CA LEU A 186 -14.91 5.35 12.09
C LEU A 186 -15.77 4.50 11.16
N ASP A 187 -16.80 5.06 10.54
CA ASP A 187 -17.63 4.36 9.56
C ASP A 187 -16.80 3.87 8.36
N ARG A 188 -15.79 4.63 7.94
CA ARG A 188 -14.86 4.23 6.86
C ARG A 188 -13.83 3.19 7.31
N LEU A 189 -13.42 3.26 8.57
CA LEU A 189 -12.48 2.29 9.16
C LEU A 189 -13.15 1.01 9.66
N GLN A 190 -14.49 0.95 9.69
CA GLN A 190 -15.25 -0.18 10.25
C GLN A 190 -14.90 -1.53 9.63
N ILE A 191 -14.48 -1.54 8.36
CA ILE A 191 -14.00 -2.75 7.68
C ILE A 191 -12.84 -3.43 8.43
N PHE A 192 -11.96 -2.63 9.05
CA PHE A 192 -10.85 -3.12 9.86
C PHE A 192 -11.23 -3.48 11.30
N GLY A 193 -12.41 -3.08 11.75
CA GLY A 193 -12.98 -3.50 13.05
C GLY A 193 -13.61 -4.89 13.02
N ARG A 194 -13.77 -5.48 11.84
CA ARG A 194 -14.39 -6.81 11.66
C ARG A 194 -13.31 -7.88 11.62
N LYS A 195 -13.15 -8.62 12.71
CA LYS A 195 -12.08 -9.63 12.89
C LYS A 195 -11.93 -10.64 11.74
N PHE A 196 -13.00 -10.98 11.04
CA PHE A 196 -13.00 -11.99 9.97
C PHE A 196 -13.15 -11.39 8.57
N SER A 197 -13.07 -10.07 8.42
CA SER A 197 -13.08 -9.46 7.09
C SER A 197 -11.79 -9.79 6.32
N ILE A 198 -11.88 -9.78 5.00
CA ILE A 198 -10.73 -9.95 4.11
C ILE A 198 -9.70 -8.85 4.40
N GLU A 199 -10.19 -7.62 4.58
CA GLU A 199 -9.38 -6.44 4.85
C GLU A 199 -8.54 -6.60 6.12
N THR A 200 -9.15 -7.10 7.20
CA THR A 200 -8.41 -7.33 8.45
C THR A 200 -7.45 -8.52 8.33
N ARG A 201 -7.86 -9.59 7.65
CA ARG A 201 -7.02 -10.79 7.49
C ARG A 201 -5.79 -10.54 6.63
N LEU A 202 -5.91 -9.80 5.53
CA LEU A 202 -4.84 -9.60 4.55
C LEU A 202 -4.10 -8.26 4.70
N PHE A 203 -4.73 -7.25 5.32
CA PHE A 203 -4.16 -5.90 5.38
C PHE A 203 -4.09 -5.32 6.81
N GLY A 204 -4.42 -6.10 7.81
CA GLY A 204 -4.48 -5.66 9.20
C GLY A 204 -3.54 -6.38 10.15
N GLN A 205 -2.64 -7.23 9.65
CA GLN A 205 -1.78 -8.06 10.48
C GLN A 205 -0.43 -7.39 10.76
N PRO A 206 0.07 -7.44 12.01
CA PRO A 206 1.39 -6.87 12.34
C PRO A 206 2.55 -7.56 11.62
N ASP A 207 2.42 -8.85 11.32
CA ASP A 207 3.39 -9.67 10.59
C ASP A 207 3.26 -9.55 9.07
N GLY A 208 2.30 -8.73 8.60
CA GLY A 208 2.19 -8.39 7.18
C GLY A 208 3.46 -7.70 6.67
N ILE A 209 3.82 -8.02 5.42
CA ILE A 209 5.00 -7.41 4.80
C ILE A 209 4.74 -5.96 4.39
N ALA A 210 5.78 -5.14 4.33
CA ALA A 210 5.70 -3.81 3.75
C ALA A 210 5.61 -3.90 2.22
N VAL A 211 5.17 -2.81 1.58
CA VAL A 211 5.00 -2.78 0.12
C VAL A 211 6.31 -3.04 -0.62
N ASP A 212 7.44 -2.55 -0.13
CA ASP A 212 8.76 -2.77 -0.72
C ASP A 212 9.25 -4.21 -0.58
N GLU A 213 8.79 -4.94 0.42
CA GLU A 213 9.12 -6.37 0.61
C GLU A 213 8.42 -7.28 -0.41
N LEU A 214 7.38 -6.77 -1.11
CA LEU A 214 6.79 -7.45 -2.27
C LEU A 214 7.78 -7.67 -3.39
N ILE A 215 8.86 -6.89 -3.38
CA ILE A 215 9.73 -6.77 -4.51
C ILE A 215 11.03 -7.55 -4.26
N GLY A 216 11.11 -8.75 -4.82
CA GLY A 216 12.36 -9.49 -4.98
C GLY A 216 13.26 -8.91 -6.09
N LYS A 217 14.34 -9.60 -6.37
CA LYS A 217 15.26 -9.27 -7.49
C LYS A 217 14.72 -9.87 -8.78
N ASP A 218 14.52 -9.06 -9.81
CA ASP A 218 14.12 -9.51 -11.15
C ASP A 218 12.73 -10.21 -11.24
N ASP A 219 11.84 -10.02 -10.28
CA ASP A 219 10.57 -10.74 -10.20
C ASP A 219 9.49 -10.14 -11.09
N VAL A 220 8.55 -10.99 -11.49
CA VAL A 220 7.28 -10.62 -12.12
C VAL A 220 6.17 -10.98 -11.15
N ILE A 221 5.50 -9.97 -10.62
CA ILE A 221 4.50 -10.11 -9.57
C ILE A 221 3.14 -9.72 -10.11
N VAL A 222 2.16 -10.57 -9.96
CA VAL A 222 0.76 -10.29 -10.28
C VAL A 222 -0.03 -10.19 -8.97
N LEU A 223 -0.62 -9.05 -8.73
CA LEU A 223 -1.47 -8.77 -7.57
C LEU A 223 -2.92 -8.69 -8.04
N GLU A 224 -3.64 -9.79 -7.89
CA GLU A 224 -5.04 -9.90 -8.32
C GLU A 224 -5.98 -9.39 -7.24
N SER A 225 -6.81 -8.42 -7.57
CA SER A 225 -7.76 -7.78 -6.66
C SER A 225 -9.20 -8.27 -6.80
N TYR A 226 -9.41 -9.37 -7.51
CA TYR A 226 -10.74 -9.96 -7.64
C TYR A 226 -11.32 -10.29 -6.26
N GLY A 227 -12.57 -9.89 -6.02
CA GLY A 227 -13.25 -10.06 -4.73
C GLY A 227 -13.11 -8.87 -3.76
N LEU A 228 -12.19 -7.92 -4.00
CA LEU A 228 -12.15 -6.69 -3.21
C LEU A 228 -13.25 -5.70 -3.66
N GLU A 229 -13.85 -5.04 -2.67
CA GLU A 229 -14.74 -3.90 -2.92
C GLU A 229 -13.97 -2.76 -3.60
N THR A 230 -14.61 -2.02 -4.49
CA THR A 230 -13.94 -1.05 -5.37
C THR A 230 -13.20 0.05 -4.61
N THR A 231 -13.81 0.62 -3.56
CA THR A 231 -13.19 1.69 -2.77
C THR A 231 -11.93 1.17 -2.06
N PHE A 232 -12.03 -0.01 -1.45
CA PHE A 232 -10.92 -0.64 -0.76
C PHE A 232 -9.80 -1.04 -1.72
N LYS A 233 -10.14 -1.58 -2.88
CA LYS A 233 -9.20 -1.87 -3.96
C LYS A 233 -8.41 -0.63 -4.38
N ASN A 234 -9.09 0.50 -4.60
CA ASN A 234 -8.44 1.76 -4.96
C ASN A 234 -7.50 2.25 -3.86
N PHE A 235 -7.88 2.08 -2.60
CA PHE A 235 -7.03 2.39 -1.47
C PHE A 235 -5.76 1.52 -1.45
N VAL A 236 -5.90 0.20 -1.55
CA VAL A 236 -4.78 -0.75 -1.55
C VAL A 236 -3.83 -0.48 -2.73
N PHE A 237 -4.37 -0.33 -3.94
CA PHE A 237 -3.56 -0.05 -5.12
C PHE A 237 -2.85 1.31 -5.02
N GLY A 238 -3.52 2.31 -4.45
CA GLY A 238 -2.91 3.60 -4.16
C GLY A 238 -1.71 3.48 -3.20
N CYS A 239 -1.86 2.70 -2.12
CA CYS A 239 -0.77 2.45 -1.17
C CYS A 239 0.39 1.69 -1.83
N ILE A 240 0.10 0.64 -2.60
CA ILE A 240 1.12 -0.15 -3.32
C ILE A 240 1.88 0.75 -4.30
N THR A 241 1.18 1.49 -5.15
CA THR A 241 1.79 2.39 -6.14
C THR A 241 2.64 3.48 -5.47
N SER A 242 2.10 4.12 -4.43
CA SER A 242 2.81 5.15 -3.66
C SER A 242 4.05 4.58 -2.94
N GLY A 243 3.92 3.38 -2.39
CA GLY A 243 5.02 2.70 -1.72
C GLY A 243 6.18 2.42 -2.66
N PHE A 244 5.90 1.89 -3.85
CA PHE A 244 6.92 1.66 -4.88
C PHE A 244 7.58 2.96 -5.33
N PHE A 245 6.80 4.00 -5.59
CA PHE A 245 7.31 5.28 -6.02
C PHE A 245 8.24 5.91 -4.96
N LYS A 246 7.82 5.90 -3.70
CA LYS A 246 8.63 6.45 -2.60
C LYS A 246 9.88 5.62 -2.32
N TYR A 247 9.76 4.30 -2.41
CA TYR A 247 10.90 3.41 -2.29
C TYR A 247 11.93 3.68 -3.41
N ALA A 248 11.49 3.81 -4.65
CA ALA A 248 12.35 4.16 -5.78
C ALA A 248 13.03 5.52 -5.57
N GLN A 249 12.27 6.56 -5.19
CA GLN A 249 12.83 7.89 -4.90
C GLN A 249 13.87 7.89 -3.77
N ALA A 250 13.67 7.07 -2.73
CA ALA A 250 14.62 6.95 -1.63
C ALA A 250 15.96 6.34 -2.09
N HIS A 251 15.93 5.47 -3.11
CA HIS A 251 17.12 4.82 -3.69
C HIS A 251 17.84 5.71 -4.70
N GLU A 252 17.13 6.50 -5.49
CA GLU A 252 17.74 7.43 -6.47
C GLU A 252 18.61 8.51 -5.84
N LYS A 253 18.32 8.91 -4.61
CA LYS A 253 19.06 9.95 -3.88
C LYS A 253 20.43 9.51 -3.31
N GLY A 254 21.01 8.43 -3.83
CA GLY A 254 22.39 8.05 -3.56
C GLY A 254 22.62 7.20 -2.32
N PHE A 255 21.57 6.68 -1.71
CA PHE A 255 21.72 5.88 -0.50
C PHE A 255 22.04 4.40 -0.76
N MET A 256 21.77 3.89 -1.97
CA MET A 256 22.07 2.51 -2.37
C MET A 256 22.25 2.43 -3.89
N ALA A 257 23.35 2.96 -4.41
CA ALA A 257 23.67 2.92 -5.86
C ALA A 257 23.74 1.51 -6.47
N GLU A 258 23.89 0.47 -5.64
CA GLU A 258 24.00 -0.92 -6.08
C GLU A 258 22.65 -1.62 -6.28
N ASP A 259 21.55 -1.06 -5.75
CA ASP A 259 20.20 -1.68 -5.76
C ASP A 259 19.16 -0.92 -6.61
N GLN A 260 19.59 -0.13 -7.58
CA GLN A 260 18.67 0.52 -8.53
C GLN A 260 17.95 -0.53 -9.38
N TYR A 261 16.87 -1.07 -8.84
CA TYR A 261 15.94 -1.91 -9.59
C TYR A 261 14.89 -1.02 -10.22
N GLU A 262 14.77 -1.08 -11.53
CA GLU A 262 13.65 -0.45 -12.20
C GLU A 262 12.45 -1.37 -12.15
N THR A 263 11.36 -0.82 -11.66
CA THR A 263 10.08 -1.49 -11.57
C THR A 263 9.13 -0.92 -12.60
N VAL A 264 8.57 -1.77 -13.43
CA VAL A 264 7.45 -1.45 -14.32
C VAL A 264 6.16 -1.78 -13.59
N LEU A 265 5.33 -0.78 -13.38
CA LEU A 265 4.01 -0.95 -12.80
C LEU A 265 2.97 -1.01 -13.94
N VAL A 266 2.13 -2.05 -13.94
CA VAL A 266 1.15 -2.33 -14.99
C VAL A 266 -0.26 -2.34 -14.42
#